data_1cc1ef14c4e61b4b4b4805a8f8baad5a
#
_entry.id   1cc1ef14c4e61b4b4b4805a8f8baad5a
#
_cell.length_a   1.000
_cell.length_b   1.000
_cell.length_c   1.000
_cell.angle_alpha   90.00
_cell.angle_beta   90.00
_cell.angle_gamma   90.00
#
_symmetry.space_group_name_H-M   'P 1'
#
loop_
_entity.id
_entity.type
_entity.pdbx_description
1 polymer ?
#
loop_
_entity_poly.entity_id
_entity_poly.type
_entity_poly.pdbx_seq_one_letter_code
_entity_poly.pdbx_strand_id
1 'polypeptide(L)'
;ALSRWASNKKLRDLTRIEGKEHLEKALSKGIGIIFLSAHFTTLEIGGRLLSLYTRPFDIVYRPNRNNFITEILNTTRAKFAHSNIEKSDIKTMIKNLRQGIPVWYAPDQSYNRKQSAIISFFGVPAMTNIATSALAKLGNSIVLPYFPRRLKEGGYLLTIKPPIENFPSNNPIEDTKKYISILENHIRQCPEQYFWIHRKYKNLPDPFPNFYEDLES
;
A
#
# COMPACT_ATOMS: atom_id res chain seq x y z
N ALA A 1 -4.17 1.57 -19.31
CA ALA A 1 -5.37 1.48 -20.16
C ALA A 1 -6.61 1.06 -19.34
N LEU A 2 -6.68 -0.18 -18.81
CA LEU A 2 -7.89 -0.70 -18.11
C LEU A 2 -8.34 0.17 -16.93
N SER A 3 -7.44 0.62 -16.07
CA SER A 3 -7.78 1.45 -14.90
C SER A 3 -8.49 2.76 -15.27
N ARG A 4 -8.26 3.30 -16.46
CA ARG A 4 -8.79 4.58 -16.91
C ARG A 4 -10.07 4.46 -17.77
N TRP A 5 -10.16 3.42 -18.63
CA TRP A 5 -11.17 3.35 -19.67
C TRP A 5 -12.14 2.17 -19.55
N ALA A 6 -11.80 1.13 -18.77
CA ALA A 6 -12.71 0.00 -18.66
C ALA A 6 -13.95 0.34 -17.81
N SER A 7 -15.11 -0.19 -18.23
CA SER A 7 -16.35 -0.08 -17.48
C SER A 7 -16.29 -0.87 -16.17
N ASN A 8 -17.11 -0.48 -15.19
CA ASN A 8 -17.21 -1.21 -13.92
C ASN A 8 -17.61 -2.67 -14.13
N LYS A 9 -18.51 -2.95 -15.07
CA LYS A 9 -18.92 -4.32 -15.43
C LYS A 9 -17.70 -5.12 -15.89
N LYS A 10 -16.97 -4.62 -16.90
CA LYS A 10 -15.76 -5.28 -17.43
C LYS A 10 -14.73 -5.55 -16.32
N LEU A 11 -14.53 -4.60 -15.42
CA LEU A 11 -13.58 -4.75 -14.32
C LEU A 11 -14.05 -5.78 -13.31
N ARG A 12 -15.35 -5.84 -12.97
CA ARG A 12 -15.88 -6.89 -12.10
C ARG A 12 -15.73 -8.27 -12.70
N ASP A 13 -16.01 -8.42 -13.99
CA ASP A 13 -15.88 -9.71 -14.72
C ASP A 13 -14.42 -10.20 -14.74
N LEU A 14 -13.44 -9.28 -14.68
CA LEU A 14 -12.01 -9.58 -14.64
C LEU A 14 -11.47 -9.78 -13.22
N THR A 15 -12.28 -9.63 -12.17
CA THR A 15 -11.77 -9.57 -10.80
C THR A 15 -12.31 -10.71 -9.95
N ARG A 16 -11.40 -11.47 -9.38
CA ARG A 16 -11.67 -12.35 -8.23
C ARG A 16 -11.26 -11.65 -6.94
N ILE A 17 -11.96 -11.92 -5.85
CA ILE A 17 -11.66 -11.35 -4.53
C ILE A 17 -11.60 -12.46 -3.49
N GLU A 18 -10.54 -12.47 -2.71
CA GLU A 18 -10.35 -13.32 -1.54
C GLU A 18 -10.34 -12.47 -0.27
N GLY A 19 -11.01 -12.94 0.80
CA GLY A 19 -11.12 -12.21 2.06
C GLY A 19 -12.09 -11.02 2.01
N LYS A 20 -13.10 -11.08 1.14
CA LYS A 20 -14.15 -10.05 1.04
C LYS A 20 -14.83 -9.81 2.38
N GLU A 21 -15.03 -10.86 3.16
CA GLU A 21 -15.58 -10.82 4.51
C GLU A 21 -14.78 -9.95 5.47
N HIS A 22 -13.46 -9.92 5.33
CA HIS A 22 -12.60 -9.03 6.14
C HIS A 22 -12.84 -7.56 5.80
N LEU A 23 -13.02 -7.24 4.51
CA LEU A 23 -13.35 -5.90 4.04
C LEU A 23 -14.73 -5.46 4.56
N GLU A 24 -15.73 -6.30 4.38
CA GLU A 24 -17.11 -6.02 4.82
C GLU A 24 -17.19 -5.79 6.32
N LYS A 25 -16.53 -6.67 7.11
CA LYS A 25 -16.44 -6.53 8.56
C LYS A 25 -15.68 -5.25 9.00
N ALA A 26 -14.63 -4.86 8.28
CA ALA A 26 -13.92 -3.62 8.57
C ALA A 26 -14.78 -2.39 8.24
N LEU A 27 -15.46 -2.40 7.10
CA LEU A 27 -16.33 -1.31 6.65
C LEU A 27 -17.56 -1.12 7.58
N SER A 28 -18.12 -2.21 8.12
CA SER A 28 -19.29 -2.16 9.01
C SER A 28 -19.02 -1.46 10.34
N LYS A 29 -17.76 -1.34 10.74
CA LYS A 29 -17.37 -0.63 11.98
C LYS A 29 -17.47 0.89 11.87
N GLY A 30 -17.60 1.45 10.66
CA GLY A 30 -17.74 2.89 10.45
C GLY A 30 -16.49 3.74 10.74
N ILE A 31 -15.40 3.14 11.21
CA ILE A 31 -14.14 3.83 11.53
C ILE A 31 -13.20 3.88 10.30
N GLY A 32 -12.10 4.62 10.42
CA GLY A 32 -11.07 4.70 9.38
C GLY A 32 -10.43 3.34 9.09
N ILE A 33 -10.05 3.14 7.83
CA ILE A 33 -9.33 1.93 7.38
C ILE A 33 -8.07 2.37 6.64
N ILE A 34 -6.94 1.83 7.01
CA ILE A 34 -5.72 1.91 6.21
C ILE A 34 -5.65 0.66 5.36
N PHE A 35 -5.92 0.78 4.06
CA PHE A 35 -5.63 -0.26 3.08
C PHE A 35 -4.11 -0.32 2.88
N LEU A 36 -3.46 -1.19 3.62
CA LEU A 36 -2.00 -1.30 3.65
C LEU A 36 -1.53 -2.21 2.52
N SER A 37 -0.91 -1.62 1.52
CA SER A 37 -0.47 -2.29 0.30
C SER A 37 1.03 -2.08 0.06
N ALA A 38 1.51 -2.52 -1.11
CA ALA A 38 2.88 -2.35 -1.56
C ALA A 38 2.93 -2.05 -3.06
N HIS A 39 4.11 -1.68 -3.55
CA HIS A 39 4.31 -1.36 -4.95
C HIS A 39 4.43 -2.65 -5.78
N PHE A 40 3.34 -3.00 -6.44
CA PHE A 40 3.26 -4.06 -7.45
C PHE A 40 3.06 -3.47 -8.84
N THR A 41 3.38 -4.22 -9.89
CA THR A 41 3.09 -3.82 -11.28
C THR A 41 1.59 -3.61 -11.54
N THR A 42 0.74 -4.10 -10.64
CA THR A 42 -0.72 -3.96 -10.63
C THR A 42 -1.23 -2.79 -9.80
N LEU A 43 -0.35 -1.87 -9.33
CA LEU A 43 -0.68 -0.79 -8.41
C LEU A 43 -1.93 0.01 -8.84
N GLU A 44 -1.90 0.60 -10.02
CA GLU A 44 -2.98 1.49 -10.51
C GLU A 44 -4.28 0.73 -10.80
N ILE A 45 -4.18 -0.45 -11.38
CA ILE A 45 -5.36 -1.27 -11.62
C ILE A 45 -5.92 -1.79 -10.29
N GLY A 46 -5.07 -2.16 -9.34
CA GLY A 46 -5.46 -2.63 -8.02
C GLY A 46 -6.31 -1.61 -7.26
N GLY A 47 -5.89 -0.34 -7.18
CA GLY A 47 -6.68 0.73 -6.57
C GLY A 47 -8.04 0.90 -7.25
N ARG A 48 -8.07 0.85 -8.59
CA ARG A 48 -9.31 0.93 -9.37
C ARG A 48 -10.25 -0.26 -9.12
N LEU A 49 -9.70 -1.46 -8.99
CA LEU A 49 -10.48 -2.66 -8.68
C LEU A 49 -11.01 -2.64 -7.24
N LEU A 50 -10.20 -2.23 -6.28
CA LEU A 50 -10.63 -2.07 -4.88
C LEU A 50 -11.84 -1.13 -4.77
N SER A 51 -11.86 -0.04 -5.54
CA SER A 51 -12.97 0.93 -5.53
C SER A 51 -14.33 0.36 -5.95
N LEU A 52 -14.37 -0.83 -6.55
CA LEU A 52 -15.62 -1.51 -6.91
C LEU A 52 -16.29 -2.20 -5.71
N TYR A 53 -15.57 -2.35 -4.60
CA TYR A 53 -15.98 -3.15 -3.44
C TYR A 53 -16.00 -2.35 -2.13
N THR A 54 -15.55 -1.09 -2.16
CA THR A 54 -15.52 -0.22 -0.97
C THR A 54 -16.09 1.16 -1.29
N ARG A 55 -16.37 1.94 -0.23
CA ARG A 55 -16.64 3.38 -0.37
C ARG A 55 -15.40 4.11 -0.91
N PRO A 56 -15.55 5.32 -1.49
CA PRO A 56 -14.41 6.13 -1.92
C PRO A 56 -13.37 6.29 -0.82
N PHE A 57 -12.10 6.21 -1.19
CA PHE A 57 -10.95 6.25 -0.29
C PHE A 57 -9.89 7.21 -0.81
N ASP A 58 -9.06 7.71 0.09
CA ASP A 58 -7.93 8.55 -0.27
C ASP A 58 -6.77 7.70 -0.80
N ILE A 59 -6.06 8.24 -1.78
CA ILE A 59 -4.86 7.62 -2.34
C ILE A 59 -3.66 8.46 -1.96
N VAL A 60 -2.75 7.89 -1.16
CA VAL A 60 -1.50 8.54 -0.82
C VAL A 60 -0.50 8.40 -1.97
N TYR A 61 0.05 9.53 -2.41
CA TYR A 61 0.97 9.54 -3.52
C TYR A 61 2.17 10.48 -3.30
N ARG A 62 3.19 10.29 -4.10
CA ARG A 62 4.28 11.23 -4.29
C ARG A 62 4.16 11.85 -5.69
N PRO A 63 4.22 13.19 -5.83
CA PRO A 63 4.26 13.83 -7.14
C PRO A 63 5.42 13.30 -7.99
N ASN A 64 5.17 13.03 -9.26
CA ASN A 64 6.21 12.69 -10.21
C ASN A 64 7.05 13.91 -10.57
N ARG A 65 8.30 13.71 -11.01
CA ARG A 65 9.12 14.78 -11.55
C ARG A 65 8.47 15.42 -12.80
N ASN A 66 7.76 14.62 -13.58
CA ASN A 66 6.98 15.08 -14.72
C ASN A 66 5.54 15.37 -14.27
N ASN A 67 5.16 16.66 -14.28
CA ASN A 67 3.82 17.11 -13.87
C ASN A 67 2.71 16.56 -14.76
N PHE A 68 2.96 16.32 -16.03
CA PHE A 68 1.98 15.73 -16.95
C PHE A 68 1.59 14.30 -16.52
N ILE A 69 2.56 13.50 -16.07
CA ILE A 69 2.28 12.15 -15.52
C ILE A 69 1.47 12.26 -14.23
N THR A 70 1.82 13.20 -13.35
CA THR A 70 1.07 13.46 -12.12
C THR A 70 -0.38 13.80 -12.43
N GLU A 71 -0.62 14.69 -13.39
CA GLU A 71 -1.96 15.10 -13.80
C GLU A 71 -2.78 13.95 -14.39
N ILE A 72 -2.19 13.14 -15.27
CA ILE A 72 -2.86 11.95 -15.83
C ILE A 72 -3.27 10.96 -14.72
N LEU A 73 -2.40 10.73 -13.75
CA LEU A 73 -2.68 9.82 -12.64
C LEU A 73 -3.78 10.39 -11.75
N ASN A 74 -3.68 11.67 -11.38
CA ASN A 74 -4.64 12.33 -10.50
C ASN A 74 -6.03 12.40 -11.14
N THR A 75 -6.14 12.76 -12.41
CA THR A 75 -7.43 12.78 -13.14
C THR A 75 -8.01 11.39 -13.32
N THR A 76 -7.17 10.36 -13.43
CA THR A 76 -7.63 8.97 -13.49
C THR A 76 -8.19 8.52 -12.16
N ARG A 77 -7.49 8.77 -11.07
CA ARG A 77 -7.85 8.39 -9.70
C ARG A 77 -9.07 9.16 -9.20
N ALA A 78 -9.22 10.44 -9.55
CA ALA A 78 -10.37 11.27 -9.19
C ALA A 78 -11.73 10.70 -9.63
N LYS A 79 -11.74 9.75 -10.56
CA LYS A 79 -12.97 9.07 -11.00
C LYS A 79 -13.52 8.08 -9.97
N PHE A 80 -12.74 7.66 -9.01
CA PHE A 80 -13.11 6.61 -8.04
C PHE A 80 -12.57 6.83 -6.62
N ALA A 81 -11.57 7.69 -6.45
CA ALA A 81 -11.03 8.05 -5.15
C ALA A 81 -11.85 9.16 -4.51
N HIS A 82 -11.80 9.26 -3.18
CA HIS A 82 -12.29 10.41 -2.44
C HIS A 82 -11.36 11.61 -2.68
N SER A 83 -10.06 11.43 -2.47
CA SER A 83 -9.05 12.42 -2.83
C SER A 83 -7.67 11.78 -3.08
N ASN A 84 -6.77 12.54 -3.70
CA ASN A 84 -5.36 12.20 -3.77
C ASN A 84 -4.61 13.06 -2.74
N ILE A 85 -3.92 12.42 -1.79
CA ILE A 85 -3.21 13.10 -0.70
C ILE A 85 -1.71 12.93 -0.91
N GLU A 86 -0.97 14.03 -0.91
CA GLU A 86 0.48 13.94 -0.93
C GLU A 86 1.01 13.26 0.34
N LYS A 87 2.02 12.41 0.20
CA LYS A 87 2.59 11.63 1.32
C LYS A 87 3.12 12.49 2.48
N SER A 88 3.36 13.77 2.25
CA SER A 88 3.78 14.78 3.25
C SER A 88 2.61 15.33 4.07
N ASP A 89 1.39 15.26 3.57
CA ASP A 89 0.19 15.78 4.24
C ASP A 89 -0.43 14.77 5.20
N ILE A 90 0.30 14.47 6.25
CA ILE A 90 -0.12 13.57 7.32
C ILE A 90 -1.36 14.09 8.06
N LYS A 91 -1.52 15.40 8.17
CA LYS A 91 -2.66 16.01 8.86
C LYS A 91 -3.97 15.68 8.18
N THR A 92 -4.04 15.81 6.86
CA THR A 92 -5.23 15.43 6.08
C THR A 92 -5.51 13.94 6.15
N MET A 93 -4.49 13.08 6.06
CA MET A 93 -4.68 11.64 6.25
C MET A 93 -5.32 11.31 7.60
N ILE A 94 -4.80 11.85 8.70
CA ILE A 94 -5.33 11.62 10.05
C ILE A 94 -6.76 12.16 10.18
N LYS A 95 -7.02 13.36 9.68
CA LYS A 95 -8.36 13.97 9.70
C LYS A 95 -9.38 13.07 8.99
N ASN A 96 -9.06 12.63 7.79
CA ASN A 96 -9.96 11.82 6.96
C ASN A 96 -10.19 10.42 7.57
N LEU A 97 -9.14 9.78 8.10
CA LEU A 97 -9.28 8.51 8.83
C LEU A 97 -10.23 8.65 10.02
N ARG A 98 -10.12 9.73 10.82
CA ARG A 98 -11.04 10.00 11.95
C ARG A 98 -12.49 10.21 11.51
N GLN A 99 -12.70 10.67 10.29
CA GLN A 99 -14.03 10.80 9.67
C GLN A 99 -14.52 9.49 9.05
N GLY A 100 -13.78 8.40 9.22
CA GLY A 100 -14.11 7.09 8.67
C GLY A 100 -13.75 6.94 7.19
N ILE A 101 -13.10 7.91 6.54
CA ILE A 101 -12.66 7.79 5.16
C ILE A 101 -11.45 6.86 5.09
N PRO A 102 -11.49 5.78 4.28
CA PRO A 102 -10.34 4.89 4.16
C PRO A 102 -9.18 5.57 3.44
N VAL A 103 -7.96 5.14 3.75
CA VAL A 103 -6.74 5.62 3.10
C VAL A 103 -5.97 4.43 2.51
N TRP A 104 -5.65 4.49 1.23
CA TRP A 104 -4.77 3.52 0.57
C TRP A 104 -3.32 3.98 0.70
N TYR A 105 -2.48 3.12 1.28
CA TYR A 105 -1.12 3.45 1.69
C TYR A 105 -0.14 2.31 1.39
N ALA A 106 1.01 2.64 0.77
CA ALA A 106 2.04 1.67 0.39
C ALA A 106 3.43 2.12 0.91
N PRO A 107 3.80 1.79 2.16
CA PRO A 107 5.06 2.21 2.79
C PRO A 107 6.24 1.26 2.57
N ASP A 108 6.17 0.34 1.62
CA ASP A 108 7.13 -0.76 1.41
C ASP A 108 8.49 -0.32 0.88
N GLN A 109 8.61 0.89 0.35
CA GLN A 109 9.86 1.39 -0.22
C GLN A 109 10.91 1.72 0.85
N SER A 110 12.21 1.71 0.44
CA SER A 110 13.31 2.15 1.33
C SER A 110 13.10 3.58 1.82
N TYR A 111 13.25 3.79 3.13
CA TYR A 111 12.96 5.06 3.79
C TYR A 111 13.95 5.33 4.92
N ASN A 112 14.68 6.46 4.88
CA ASN A 112 15.76 6.81 5.81
C ASN A 112 15.52 8.15 6.53
N ARG A 113 14.29 8.42 6.97
CA ARG A 113 13.93 9.64 7.74
C ARG A 113 13.53 9.29 9.16
N LYS A 114 13.10 10.27 9.96
CA LYS A 114 12.76 10.13 11.40
C LYS A 114 11.91 8.92 11.77
N GLN A 115 10.97 8.52 10.90
CA GLN A 115 10.10 7.37 11.11
C GLN A 115 10.60 6.15 10.33
N SER A 116 11.85 5.77 10.52
CA SER A 116 12.47 4.60 9.89
C SER A 116 13.20 3.74 10.91
N ALA A 117 13.28 2.45 10.61
CA ALA A 117 14.08 1.48 11.33
C ALA A 117 14.68 0.46 10.36
N ILE A 118 15.74 -0.20 10.77
CA ILE A 118 16.31 -1.34 10.06
C ILE A 118 15.46 -2.56 10.41
N ILE A 119 14.76 -3.10 9.42
CA ILE A 119 13.92 -4.28 9.55
C ILE A 119 14.31 -5.27 8.45
N SER A 120 14.39 -6.54 8.81
CA SER A 120 14.69 -7.59 7.82
C SER A 120 13.59 -7.67 6.77
N PHE A 121 13.99 -7.73 5.49
CA PHE A 121 13.15 -8.02 4.35
C PHE A 121 13.79 -9.14 3.55
N PHE A 122 13.13 -10.30 3.48
CA PHE A 122 13.67 -11.55 2.96
C PHE A 122 15.04 -11.95 3.58
N GLY A 123 15.17 -11.76 4.89
CA GLY A 123 16.40 -12.09 5.61
C GLY A 123 17.51 -11.03 5.53
N VAL A 124 17.36 -10.00 4.70
CA VAL A 124 18.36 -8.94 4.48
C VAL A 124 17.91 -7.65 5.19
N PRO A 125 18.80 -6.96 5.92
CA PRO A 125 18.50 -5.66 6.54
C PRO A 125 18.00 -4.64 5.50
N ALA A 126 16.95 -3.88 5.83
CA ALA A 126 16.42 -2.86 4.94
C ALA A 126 15.87 -1.67 5.72
N MET A 127 16.20 -0.45 5.29
CA MET A 127 15.60 0.78 5.84
C MET A 127 14.13 0.83 5.53
N THR A 128 13.30 0.79 6.56
CA THR A 128 11.85 0.60 6.43
C THR A 128 11.08 1.69 7.18
N ASN A 129 10.01 2.19 6.57
CA ASN A 129 9.11 3.17 7.17
C ASN A 129 8.26 2.49 8.27
N ILE A 130 8.28 3.05 9.48
CA ILE A 130 7.53 2.58 10.65
C ILE A 130 6.34 3.50 11.01
N ALA A 131 6.02 4.49 10.18
CA ALA A 131 5.00 5.50 10.50
C ALA A 131 3.56 4.96 10.47
N THR A 132 3.33 3.76 9.93
CA THR A 132 1.98 3.17 9.83
C THR A 132 1.32 3.01 11.20
N SER A 133 2.07 2.62 12.24
CA SER A 133 1.57 2.53 13.61
C SER A 133 1.05 3.86 14.13
N ALA A 134 1.84 4.94 13.96
CA ALA A 134 1.44 6.28 14.38
C ALA A 134 0.21 6.77 13.60
N LEU A 135 0.18 6.52 12.28
CA LEU A 135 -0.97 6.88 11.44
C LEU A 135 -2.24 6.16 11.89
N ALA A 136 -2.16 4.86 12.15
CA ALA A 136 -3.29 4.06 12.64
C ALA A 136 -3.78 4.53 14.01
N LYS A 137 -2.85 4.79 14.96
CA LYS A 137 -3.16 5.29 16.29
C LYS A 137 -3.86 6.65 16.25
N LEU A 138 -3.26 7.60 15.54
CA LEU A 138 -3.77 8.98 15.46
C LEU A 138 -5.05 9.06 14.62
N GLY A 139 -5.21 8.21 13.62
CA GLY A 139 -6.40 8.11 12.78
C GLY A 139 -7.53 7.27 13.39
N ASN A 140 -7.31 6.60 14.53
CA ASN A 140 -8.24 5.62 15.12
C ASN A 140 -8.71 4.59 14.06
N SER A 141 -7.79 3.88 13.44
CA SER A 141 -8.05 3.16 12.21
C SER A 141 -7.67 1.69 12.28
N ILE A 142 -8.43 0.86 11.56
CA ILE A 142 -8.09 -0.54 11.29
C ILE A 142 -7.02 -0.56 10.19
N VAL A 143 -6.02 -1.43 10.34
CA VAL A 143 -5.04 -1.70 9.28
C VAL A 143 -5.40 -3.02 8.60
N LEU A 144 -5.75 -2.91 7.33
CA LEU A 144 -6.22 -4.03 6.51
C LEU A 144 -5.23 -4.26 5.35
N PRO A 145 -4.39 -5.30 5.40
CA PRO A 145 -3.47 -5.59 4.31
C PRO A 145 -4.24 -6.00 3.05
N TYR A 146 -3.84 -5.42 1.93
CA TYR A 146 -4.50 -5.57 0.65
C TYR A 146 -3.48 -5.66 -0.49
N PHE A 147 -3.60 -6.70 -1.31
CA PHE A 147 -2.64 -6.95 -2.40
C PHE A 147 -3.35 -7.36 -3.69
N PRO A 148 -3.17 -6.60 -4.78
CA PRO A 148 -3.64 -6.98 -6.10
C PRO A 148 -2.57 -7.80 -6.83
N ARG A 149 -2.98 -8.85 -7.54
CA ARG A 149 -2.11 -9.56 -8.47
C ARG A 149 -2.81 -9.87 -9.79
N ARG A 150 -2.05 -9.96 -10.86
CA ARG A 150 -2.52 -10.48 -12.15
C ARG A 150 -2.48 -11.99 -12.13
N LEU A 151 -3.51 -12.63 -12.63
CA LEU A 151 -3.58 -14.08 -12.77
C LEU A 151 -2.97 -14.52 -14.11
N LYS A 152 -2.35 -15.70 -14.13
CA LYS A 152 -1.73 -16.28 -15.34
C LYS A 152 -2.76 -16.59 -16.42
N GLU A 153 -3.93 -17.06 -16.01
CA GLU A 153 -5.08 -17.35 -16.86
C GLU A 153 -5.86 -16.10 -17.32
N GLY A 154 -5.42 -14.93 -16.91
CA GLY A 154 -6.06 -13.65 -17.19
C GLY A 154 -6.90 -13.14 -16.01
N GLY A 155 -7.18 -11.84 -16.03
CA GLY A 155 -7.86 -11.16 -14.92
C GLY A 155 -6.95 -10.84 -13.73
N TYR A 156 -7.58 -10.55 -12.60
CA TYR A 156 -6.91 -10.08 -11.38
C TYR A 156 -7.50 -10.76 -10.15
N LEU A 157 -6.66 -10.93 -9.15
CA LEU A 157 -7.07 -11.33 -7.81
C LEU A 157 -6.78 -10.19 -6.83
N LEU A 158 -7.79 -9.80 -6.06
CA LEU A 158 -7.63 -8.93 -4.90
C LEU A 158 -7.60 -9.80 -3.65
N THR A 159 -6.47 -9.85 -2.98
CA THR A 159 -6.33 -10.56 -1.71
C THR A 159 -6.44 -9.55 -0.57
N ILE A 160 -7.49 -9.67 0.24
CA ILE A 160 -7.69 -8.87 1.45
C ILE A 160 -7.43 -9.77 2.64
N LYS A 161 -6.38 -9.46 3.39
CA LYS A 161 -6.04 -10.21 4.60
C LYS A 161 -6.90 -9.76 5.79
N PRO A 162 -7.03 -10.57 6.85
CA PRO A 162 -7.63 -10.09 8.08
C PRO A 162 -6.91 -8.83 8.61
N PRO A 163 -7.60 -7.97 9.36
CA PRO A 163 -6.96 -6.86 10.05
C PRO A 163 -5.76 -7.35 10.86
N ILE A 164 -4.68 -6.57 10.87
CA ILE A 164 -3.51 -6.92 11.69
C ILE A 164 -3.91 -6.82 13.16
N GLU A 165 -3.80 -7.94 13.88
CA GLU A 165 -4.16 -8.02 15.29
C GLU A 165 -3.18 -7.26 16.18
N ASN A 166 -3.71 -6.70 17.27
CA ASN A 166 -2.91 -5.88 18.21
C ASN A 166 -2.06 -4.83 17.49
N PHE A 167 -2.72 -4.11 16.56
CA PHE A 167 -2.13 -3.02 15.78
C PHE A 167 -3.02 -1.77 15.85
N PRO A 168 -2.49 -0.58 16.15
CA PRO A 168 -1.09 -0.36 16.54
C PRO A 168 -0.81 -0.80 17.98
N SER A 169 0.38 -1.34 18.21
CA SER A 169 0.92 -1.58 19.54
C SER A 169 1.70 -0.37 20.05
N ASN A 170 2.37 -0.51 21.19
CA ASN A 170 3.31 0.51 21.68
C ASN A 170 4.72 0.37 21.06
N ASN A 171 4.92 -0.59 20.16
CA ASN A 171 6.19 -0.82 19.47
C ASN A 171 6.02 -0.76 17.95
N PRO A 172 6.26 0.40 17.31
CA PRO A 172 6.12 0.57 15.86
C PRO A 172 7.02 -0.37 15.01
N ILE A 173 8.14 -0.80 15.57
CA ILE A 173 9.05 -1.73 14.88
C ILE A 173 8.39 -3.11 14.79
N GLU A 174 7.86 -3.63 15.90
CA GLU A 174 7.16 -4.93 15.91
C GLU A 174 5.89 -4.89 15.06
N ASP A 175 5.16 -3.80 15.09
CA ASP A 175 4.01 -3.59 14.20
C ASP A 175 4.41 -3.68 12.72
N THR A 176 5.51 -3.03 12.36
CA THR A 176 6.01 -3.05 10.99
C THR A 176 6.51 -4.43 10.58
N LYS A 177 7.15 -5.19 11.48
CA LYS A 177 7.55 -6.58 11.22
C LYS A 177 6.36 -7.47 10.89
N LYS A 178 5.21 -7.31 11.59
CA LYS A 178 3.97 -8.03 11.26
C LYS A 178 3.56 -7.77 9.81
N TYR A 179 3.51 -6.50 9.40
CA TYR A 179 3.19 -6.14 8.02
C TYR A 179 4.20 -6.69 7.02
N ILE A 180 5.50 -6.56 7.28
CA ILE A 180 6.57 -7.06 6.39
C ILE A 180 6.44 -8.57 6.19
N SER A 181 6.18 -9.34 7.24
CA SER A 181 5.95 -10.79 7.12
C SER A 181 4.74 -11.13 6.21
N ILE A 182 3.65 -10.39 6.35
CA ILE A 182 2.46 -10.56 5.50
C ILE A 182 2.81 -10.21 4.04
N LEU A 183 3.54 -9.13 3.82
CA LEU A 183 3.98 -8.69 2.50
C LEU A 183 4.91 -9.71 1.83
N GLU A 184 5.93 -10.19 2.54
CA GLU A 184 6.85 -11.22 2.04
C GLU A 184 6.12 -12.48 1.61
N ASN A 185 5.16 -12.95 2.42
CA ASN A 185 4.34 -14.12 2.10
C ASN A 185 3.50 -13.91 0.83
N HIS A 186 3.03 -12.68 0.58
CA HIS A 186 2.34 -12.38 -0.67
C HIS A 186 3.31 -12.29 -1.86
N ILE A 187 4.47 -11.67 -1.69
CA ILE A 187 5.49 -11.57 -2.75
C ILE A 187 5.95 -12.96 -3.20
N ARG A 188 6.13 -13.94 -2.27
CA ARG A 188 6.49 -15.33 -2.63
C ARG A 188 5.50 -15.99 -3.59
N GLN A 189 4.24 -15.55 -3.63
CA GLN A 189 3.23 -16.08 -4.54
C GLN A 189 3.29 -15.46 -5.96
N CYS A 190 3.87 -14.26 -6.10
CA CYS A 190 3.97 -13.54 -7.37
C CYS A 190 5.21 -12.62 -7.38
N PRO A 191 6.43 -13.18 -7.21
CA PRO A 191 7.64 -12.37 -7.06
C PRO A 191 7.91 -11.48 -8.29
N GLU A 192 7.54 -11.91 -9.47
CA GLU A 192 7.67 -11.19 -10.74
C GLU A 192 6.78 -9.92 -10.80
N GLN A 193 5.81 -9.79 -9.91
CA GLN A 193 4.90 -8.64 -9.90
C GLN A 193 5.28 -7.57 -8.86
N TYR A 194 6.22 -7.86 -7.95
CA TYR A 194 6.71 -6.87 -7.02
C TYR A 194 7.70 -5.90 -7.70
N PHE A 195 7.66 -4.63 -7.31
CA PHE A 195 8.45 -3.58 -7.97
C PHE A 195 9.90 -3.53 -7.45
N TRP A 196 10.72 -4.54 -7.79
CA TRP A 196 12.12 -4.68 -7.37
C TRP A 196 13.04 -3.54 -7.82
N ILE A 197 12.70 -2.81 -8.90
CA ILE A 197 13.49 -1.68 -9.44
C ILE A 197 13.71 -0.57 -8.39
N HIS A 198 12.91 -0.56 -7.34
CA HIS A 198 13.01 0.45 -6.29
C HIS A 198 14.32 0.42 -5.49
N ARG A 199 15.15 -0.62 -5.59
CA ARG A 199 16.37 -0.78 -4.77
C ARG A 199 16.03 -0.77 -3.26
N LYS A 200 15.32 -1.78 -2.77
CA LYS A 200 14.81 -1.88 -1.38
C LYS A 200 15.89 -1.77 -0.32
N TYR A 201 17.10 -2.26 -0.59
CA TYR A 201 18.21 -2.36 0.37
C TYR A 201 19.16 -1.16 0.34
N LYS A 202 18.81 -0.08 -0.34
CA LYS A 202 19.58 1.17 -0.30
C LYS A 202 19.40 1.92 1.02
N ASN A 203 20.27 2.91 1.26
CA ASN A 203 20.21 3.83 2.40
C ASN A 203 20.46 3.15 3.76
N LEU A 204 21.10 2.01 3.79
CA LEU A 204 21.59 1.44 5.04
C LEU A 204 22.79 2.27 5.53
N PRO A 205 22.90 2.53 6.85
CA PRO A 205 24.07 3.18 7.43
C PRO A 205 25.24 2.20 7.59
N ASP A 206 26.45 2.70 7.82
CA ASP A 206 27.58 1.89 8.25
C ASP A 206 27.23 1.10 9.52
N PRO A 207 27.70 -0.12 9.69
CA PRO A 207 28.63 -0.91 8.88
C PRO A 207 27.95 -1.81 7.81
N PHE A 208 26.70 -1.56 7.42
CA PHE A 208 26.01 -2.39 6.42
C PHE A 208 26.60 -2.17 5.02
N PRO A 209 26.69 -3.22 4.16
CA PRO A 209 27.22 -3.09 2.82
C PRO A 209 26.26 -2.27 1.91
N ASN A 210 26.83 -1.60 0.93
CA ASN A 210 26.07 -1.06 -0.19
C ASN A 210 25.75 -2.20 -1.18
N PHE A 211 24.55 -2.75 -1.11
CA PHE A 211 24.10 -3.85 -1.98
C PHE A 211 23.99 -3.47 -3.48
N TYR A 212 24.21 -2.22 -3.85
CA TYR A 212 24.06 -1.72 -5.21
C TYR A 212 25.33 -1.05 -5.76
N GLU A 213 26.47 -1.23 -5.11
CA GLU A 213 27.75 -0.61 -5.49
C GLU A 213 28.12 -0.89 -6.94
N ASP A 214 28.00 -2.15 -7.38
CA ASP A 214 28.28 -2.57 -8.75
C ASP A 214 27.34 -1.95 -9.81
N LEU A 215 26.24 -1.34 -9.40
CA LEU A 215 25.28 -0.69 -10.29
C LEU A 215 25.47 0.83 -10.37
N GLU A 216 26.41 1.39 -9.64
CA GLU A 216 26.72 2.82 -9.55
C GLU A 216 28.01 3.19 -10.27
N SER A 217 28.77 2.17 -10.75
CA SER A 217 29.99 2.29 -11.54
C SER A 217 29.67 2.47 -13.09
#